data_1610cef0aad3d74b6c27ef5750bff231
#
_entry.id   1610cef0aad3d74b6c27ef5750bff231
#
_cell.length_a   1.000
_cell.length_b   1.000
_cell.length_c   1.000
_cell.angle_alpha   90.00
_cell.angle_beta   90.00
_cell.angle_gamma   90.00
#
_symmetry.space_group_name_H-M   'P 1'
#
loop_
_entity.id
_entity.type
_entity.pdbx_description
1 polymer ?
#
loop_
_entity_poly.entity_id
_entity_poly.type
_entity_poly.pdbx_seq_one_letter_code
_entity_poly.pdbx_strand_id
1 'polypeptide(L)'
;MHKDDQMTPKERAFALFAGKPVDRMPIKLFSPYIGMNFGASYQDAFVEAKSRAHWLIESYKRFGQDGLSVNYRIDGIPVAFGAESTYDPLGIPMIKENILKDFSEIDQLDLEKIRFENDPNAQTAFEAVQIIQDALNDEIFTGVGLMGPFTTAANLAGVEIILKSMRKDGVVCRNYGRKFRYH
;
A
#
# COMPACT_ATOMS: atom_id res chain seq x y z
N MET A 1 -2.71 -10.49 -22.59
CA MET A 1 -1.56 -11.43 -22.68
C MET A 1 -0.71 -11.09 -23.89
N HIS A 2 0.62 -11.18 -23.77
CA HIS A 2 1.52 -11.11 -24.93
C HIS A 2 1.30 -12.37 -25.80
N LYS A 3 1.49 -12.25 -27.13
CA LYS A 3 1.25 -13.36 -28.07
C LYS A 3 2.06 -14.64 -27.79
N ASP A 4 3.19 -14.50 -27.11
CA ASP A 4 4.10 -15.60 -26.79
C ASP A 4 3.91 -16.13 -25.35
N ASP A 5 3.00 -15.55 -24.58
CA ASP A 5 2.70 -15.99 -23.20
C ASP A 5 1.99 -17.36 -23.23
N GLN A 6 2.51 -18.29 -22.41
CA GLN A 6 1.94 -19.63 -22.21
C GLN A 6 1.17 -19.74 -20.90
N MET A 7 1.33 -18.76 -20.02
CA MET A 7 0.66 -18.67 -18.73
C MET A 7 -0.11 -17.36 -18.62
N THR A 8 -1.22 -17.39 -17.91
CA THR A 8 -1.89 -16.17 -17.49
C THR A 8 -1.01 -15.40 -16.47
N PRO A 9 -1.20 -14.08 -16.29
CA PRO A 9 -0.50 -13.31 -15.27
C PRO A 9 -0.60 -13.94 -13.87
N LYS A 10 -1.77 -14.44 -13.51
CA LYS A 10 -2.01 -15.06 -12.20
C LYS A 10 -1.28 -16.41 -12.06
N GLU A 11 -1.37 -17.28 -13.06
CA GLU A 11 -0.65 -18.56 -13.06
C GLU A 11 0.85 -18.36 -12.94
N ARG A 12 1.40 -17.39 -13.69
CA ARG A 12 2.82 -17.04 -13.66
C ARG A 12 3.26 -16.56 -12.27
N ALA A 13 2.48 -15.67 -11.64
CA ALA A 13 2.77 -15.19 -10.30
C ALA A 13 2.80 -16.32 -9.27
N PHE A 14 1.77 -17.19 -9.28
CA PHE A 14 1.70 -18.32 -8.35
C PHE A 14 2.77 -19.40 -8.61
N ALA A 15 3.11 -19.66 -9.88
CA ALA A 15 4.20 -20.58 -10.21
C ALA A 15 5.54 -20.05 -9.66
N LEU A 16 5.81 -18.75 -9.82
CA LEU A 16 7.01 -18.13 -9.27
C LEU A 16 7.05 -18.23 -7.74
N PHE A 17 5.96 -17.89 -7.04
CA PHE A 17 5.89 -18.00 -5.57
C PHE A 17 6.07 -19.44 -5.08
N ALA A 18 5.65 -20.42 -5.88
CA ALA A 18 5.83 -21.84 -5.59
C ALA A 18 7.21 -22.39 -6.01
N GLY A 19 8.12 -21.54 -6.51
CA GLY A 19 9.43 -21.96 -7.01
C GLY A 19 9.36 -22.84 -8.26
N LYS A 20 8.27 -22.79 -9.03
CA LYS A 20 8.08 -23.56 -10.26
C LYS A 20 8.57 -22.78 -11.48
N PRO A 21 8.91 -23.47 -12.58
CA PRO A 21 9.24 -22.81 -13.84
C PRO A 21 8.11 -21.90 -14.33
N VAL A 22 8.48 -20.79 -14.93
CA VAL A 22 7.58 -19.82 -15.55
C VAL A 22 8.00 -19.59 -17.01
N ASP A 23 7.05 -19.25 -17.85
CA ASP A 23 7.30 -18.97 -19.27
C ASP A 23 8.18 -17.72 -19.50
N ARG A 24 8.06 -16.72 -18.60
CA ARG A 24 8.91 -15.53 -18.50
C ARG A 24 8.87 -14.96 -17.09
N MET A 25 9.80 -14.08 -16.77
CA MET A 25 9.76 -13.34 -15.50
C MET A 25 8.49 -12.47 -15.44
N PRO A 26 7.67 -12.56 -14.37
CA PRO A 26 6.54 -11.68 -14.18
C PRO A 26 6.98 -10.24 -13.95
N ILE A 27 6.27 -9.31 -14.55
CA ILE A 27 6.51 -7.88 -14.42
C ILE A 27 5.34 -7.24 -13.70
N LYS A 28 5.63 -6.48 -12.67
CA LYS A 28 4.66 -5.65 -11.95
C LYS A 28 5.16 -4.23 -11.92
N LEU A 29 4.36 -3.32 -12.42
CA LEU A 29 4.63 -1.90 -12.30
C LEU A 29 4.26 -1.46 -10.89
N PHE A 30 5.24 -0.98 -10.16
CA PHE A 30 5.00 -0.28 -8.90
C PHE A 30 4.92 1.21 -9.19
N SER A 31 3.71 1.73 -9.28
CA SER A 31 3.54 3.15 -9.48
C SER A 31 2.27 3.65 -8.81
N PRO A 32 2.38 4.39 -7.73
CA PRO A 32 1.28 5.19 -7.23
C PRO A 32 0.86 6.29 -8.22
N TYR A 33 1.72 6.54 -9.23
CA TYR A 33 1.54 7.56 -10.26
C TYR A 33 0.86 7.05 -11.53
N ILE A 34 0.38 5.83 -11.55
CA ILE A 34 -0.26 5.25 -12.75
C ILE A 34 -1.40 6.14 -13.25
N GLY A 35 -2.25 6.65 -12.35
CA GLY A 35 -3.32 7.58 -12.70
C GLY A 35 -2.83 8.85 -13.37
N MET A 36 -1.65 9.37 -12.99
CA MET A 36 -1.09 10.58 -13.58
C MET A 36 -0.73 10.43 -15.06
N ASN A 37 -0.36 9.22 -15.49
CA ASN A 37 -0.14 8.94 -16.91
C ASN A 37 -1.42 9.00 -17.75
N PHE A 38 -2.57 9.05 -17.10
CA PHE A 38 -3.90 9.17 -17.69
C PHE A 38 -4.58 10.50 -17.33
N GLY A 39 -3.85 11.45 -16.75
CA GLY A 39 -4.32 12.79 -16.43
C GLY A 39 -5.03 12.96 -15.08
N ALA A 40 -5.03 11.93 -14.24
CA ALA A 40 -5.55 12.03 -12.87
C ALA A 40 -4.49 12.58 -11.90
N SER A 41 -4.92 13.28 -10.85
CA SER A 41 -4.04 13.59 -9.74
C SER A 41 -3.82 12.37 -8.84
N TYR A 42 -2.76 12.39 -8.02
CA TYR A 42 -2.56 11.33 -7.02
C TYR A 42 -3.75 11.24 -6.05
N GLN A 43 -4.29 12.39 -5.64
CA GLN A 43 -5.47 12.45 -4.77
C GLN A 43 -6.68 11.76 -5.39
N ASP A 44 -7.01 12.07 -6.65
CA ASP A 44 -8.15 11.48 -7.35
C ASP A 44 -8.05 9.96 -7.42
N ALA A 45 -6.82 9.45 -7.59
CA ALA A 45 -6.56 8.01 -7.63
C ALA A 45 -6.80 7.30 -6.28
N PHE A 46 -6.91 8.02 -5.16
CA PHE A 46 -7.06 7.43 -3.83
C PHE A 46 -8.39 7.75 -3.13
N VAL A 47 -9.23 8.60 -3.70
CA VAL A 47 -10.48 9.03 -3.06
C VAL A 47 -11.52 7.92 -3.08
N GLU A 48 -11.69 7.23 -4.21
CA GLU A 48 -12.75 6.25 -4.40
C GLU A 48 -12.22 4.90 -4.91
N ALA A 49 -12.84 3.81 -4.51
CA ALA A 49 -12.51 2.47 -4.96
C ALA A 49 -12.61 2.32 -6.48
N LYS A 50 -13.65 2.89 -7.09
CA LYS A 50 -13.87 2.86 -8.54
C LYS A 50 -12.77 3.58 -9.31
N SER A 51 -12.34 4.77 -8.87
CA SER A 51 -11.25 5.51 -9.48
C SER A 51 -9.94 4.75 -9.36
N ARG A 52 -9.65 4.19 -8.21
CA ARG A 52 -8.48 3.34 -7.95
C ARG A 52 -8.44 2.13 -8.89
N ALA A 53 -9.54 1.39 -8.96
CA ALA A 53 -9.68 0.23 -9.84
C ALA A 53 -9.54 0.61 -11.31
N HIS A 54 -10.20 1.68 -11.75
CA HIS A 54 -10.16 2.16 -13.13
C HIS A 54 -8.72 2.36 -13.63
N TRP A 55 -7.91 3.13 -12.91
CA TRP A 55 -6.54 3.43 -13.34
C TRP A 55 -5.64 2.20 -13.36
N LEU A 56 -5.85 1.27 -12.44
CA LEU A 56 -5.10 0.02 -12.40
C LEU A 56 -5.50 -0.90 -13.57
N ILE A 57 -6.78 -1.00 -13.88
CA ILE A 57 -7.28 -1.77 -15.02
C ILE A 57 -6.76 -1.18 -16.35
N GLU A 58 -6.82 0.15 -16.53
CA GLU A 58 -6.29 0.81 -17.71
C GLU A 58 -4.77 0.63 -17.85
N SER A 59 -4.05 0.66 -16.73
CA SER A 59 -2.62 0.33 -16.70
C SER A 59 -2.36 -1.11 -17.17
N TYR A 60 -3.14 -2.08 -16.68
CA TYR A 60 -3.02 -3.46 -17.13
C TYR A 60 -3.27 -3.60 -18.63
N LYS A 61 -4.35 -3.03 -19.15
CA LYS A 61 -4.67 -3.06 -20.56
C LYS A 61 -3.57 -2.44 -21.43
N ARG A 62 -2.94 -1.36 -20.95
CA ARG A 62 -1.92 -0.63 -21.71
C ARG A 62 -0.55 -1.29 -21.67
N PHE A 63 -0.14 -1.83 -20.54
CA PHE A 63 1.23 -2.30 -20.31
C PHE A 63 1.37 -3.82 -20.19
N GLY A 64 0.29 -4.57 -20.04
CA GLY A 64 0.32 -6.04 -19.97
C GLY A 64 1.10 -6.58 -18.77
N GLN A 65 1.09 -5.88 -17.65
CA GLN A 65 1.78 -6.31 -16.43
C GLN A 65 1.14 -7.55 -15.79
N ASP A 66 1.89 -8.29 -15.00
CA ASP A 66 1.46 -9.58 -14.43
C ASP A 66 0.84 -9.49 -13.03
N GLY A 67 0.85 -8.31 -12.44
CA GLY A 67 0.26 -8.08 -11.13
C GLY A 67 -0.19 -6.65 -10.93
N LEU A 68 -1.25 -6.48 -10.16
CA LEU A 68 -1.76 -5.19 -9.72
C LEU A 68 -1.62 -5.05 -8.21
N SER A 69 -1.29 -3.86 -7.73
CA SER A 69 -1.32 -3.52 -6.32
C SER A 69 -2.26 -2.36 -6.09
N VAL A 70 -3.26 -2.61 -5.29
CA VAL A 70 -4.02 -1.55 -4.66
C VAL A 70 -3.24 -1.12 -3.43
N ASN A 71 -2.58 0.03 -3.49
CA ASN A 71 -1.77 0.47 -2.35
C ASN A 71 -2.67 1.13 -1.30
N TYR A 72 -2.54 0.72 -0.06
CA TYR A 72 -3.02 1.50 1.06
C TYR A 72 -2.26 2.83 1.09
N ARG A 73 -2.93 3.92 1.46
CA ARG A 73 -2.30 5.26 1.48
C ARG A 73 -1.03 5.27 2.34
N ILE A 74 -0.01 5.99 1.88
CA ILE A 74 1.27 6.13 2.59
C ILE A 74 1.08 6.73 3.98
N ASP A 75 0.16 7.69 4.08
CA ASP A 75 -0.21 8.43 5.29
C ASP A 75 -1.42 7.80 6.02
N GLY A 76 -1.97 6.70 5.53
CA GLY A 76 -3.25 6.16 6.00
C GLY A 76 -3.27 5.82 7.49
N ILE A 77 -2.27 5.11 8.00
CA ILE A 77 -2.20 4.76 9.43
C ILE A 77 -2.03 6.01 10.31
N PRO A 78 -1.08 6.93 10.06
CA PRO A 78 -1.02 8.19 10.80
C PRO A 78 -2.33 8.99 10.78
N VAL A 79 -2.98 9.07 9.62
CA VAL A 79 -4.27 9.79 9.49
C VAL A 79 -5.38 9.12 10.31
N ALA A 80 -5.44 7.80 10.34
CA ALA A 80 -6.40 7.07 11.17
C ALA A 80 -6.21 7.39 12.67
N PHE A 81 -4.98 7.67 13.10
CA PHE A 81 -4.68 8.15 14.46
C PHE A 81 -4.88 9.65 14.64
N GLY A 82 -5.22 10.40 13.60
CA GLY A 82 -5.55 11.83 13.69
C GLY A 82 -4.45 12.77 13.18
N ALA A 83 -3.44 12.26 12.43
CA ALA A 83 -2.47 13.13 11.77
C ALA A 83 -3.11 13.94 10.65
N GLU A 84 -2.64 15.17 10.47
CA GLU A 84 -2.95 15.97 9.29
C GLU A 84 -1.97 15.67 8.16
N SER A 85 -2.52 15.49 6.97
CA SER A 85 -1.72 15.35 5.74
C SER A 85 -1.69 16.65 4.97
N THR A 86 -0.53 16.97 4.43
CA THR A 86 -0.34 17.94 3.36
C THR A 86 0.02 17.21 2.08
N TYR A 87 0.04 17.90 0.96
CA TYR A 87 0.35 17.31 -0.34
C TYR A 87 1.46 18.11 -1.01
N ASP A 88 2.41 17.40 -1.58
CA ASP A 88 3.44 18.02 -2.40
C ASP A 88 2.86 18.50 -3.76
N PRO A 89 3.65 19.19 -4.61
CA PRO A 89 3.19 19.63 -5.92
C PRO A 89 2.74 18.51 -6.87
N LEU A 90 3.14 17.27 -6.61
CA LEU A 90 2.72 16.08 -7.34
C LEU A 90 1.48 15.41 -6.73
N GLY A 91 0.95 15.98 -5.63
CA GLY A 91 -0.19 15.46 -4.90
C GLY A 91 0.13 14.30 -3.96
N ILE A 92 1.41 14.03 -3.68
CA ILE A 92 1.83 12.96 -2.76
C ILE A 92 1.56 13.40 -1.33
N PRO A 93 0.89 12.58 -0.52
CA PRO A 93 0.61 12.92 0.87
C PRO A 93 1.88 12.91 1.71
N MET A 94 2.01 13.91 2.56
CA MET A 94 3.07 14.08 3.54
C MET A 94 2.44 14.37 4.90
N ILE A 95 2.96 13.76 5.96
CA ILE A 95 2.51 14.06 7.31
C ILE A 95 3.02 15.45 7.71
N LYS A 96 2.10 16.32 8.09
CA LYS A 96 2.40 17.70 8.50
C LYS A 96 3.15 17.74 9.83
N GLU A 97 2.66 16.98 10.81
CA GLU A 97 3.30 16.79 12.12
C GLU A 97 3.16 15.35 12.58
N ASN A 98 4.24 14.81 13.14
CA ASN A 98 4.21 13.48 13.71
C ASN A 98 3.35 13.45 14.97
N ILE A 99 2.54 12.41 15.12
CA ILE A 99 1.62 12.23 16.26
C ILE A 99 2.39 11.97 17.54
N LEU A 100 3.42 11.10 17.47
CA LEU A 100 4.22 10.73 18.61
C LEU A 100 5.42 11.67 18.70
N LYS A 101 5.60 12.26 19.86
CA LYS A 101 6.79 13.08 20.19
C LYS A 101 7.88 12.25 20.88
N ASP A 102 7.52 11.12 21.46
CA ASP A 102 8.42 10.14 22.08
C ASP A 102 7.87 8.72 21.90
N PHE A 103 8.76 7.73 21.95
CA PHE A 103 8.37 6.33 21.83
C PHE A 103 7.49 5.80 22.96
N SER A 104 7.60 6.37 24.16
CA SER A 104 6.77 5.99 25.30
C SER A 104 5.27 6.25 25.06
N GLU A 105 4.94 7.13 24.11
CA GLU A 105 3.55 7.47 23.77
C GLU A 105 2.86 6.41 22.91
N ILE A 106 3.61 5.43 22.39
CA ILE A 106 3.04 4.40 21.48
C ILE A 106 1.92 3.60 22.13
N ASP A 107 1.98 3.39 23.43
CA ASP A 107 0.97 2.61 24.16
C ASP A 107 -0.36 3.37 24.30
N GLN A 108 -0.36 4.66 24.02
CA GLN A 108 -1.55 5.51 24.02
C GLN A 108 -2.34 5.41 22.70
N LEU A 109 -1.76 4.82 21.64
CA LEU A 109 -2.43 4.68 20.38
C LEU A 109 -3.59 3.68 20.48
N ASP A 110 -4.78 4.15 20.11
CA ASP A 110 -5.99 3.33 20.01
C ASP A 110 -5.99 2.50 18.72
N LEU A 111 -5.57 1.23 18.81
CA LEU A 111 -5.46 0.34 17.66
C LEU A 111 -6.81 -0.02 17.02
N GLU A 112 -7.93 0.21 17.69
CA GLU A 112 -9.26 0.00 17.10
C GLU A 112 -9.48 0.90 15.87
N LYS A 113 -8.82 2.07 15.82
CA LYS A 113 -8.92 3.01 14.68
C LYS A 113 -8.34 2.48 13.37
N ILE A 114 -7.43 1.52 13.43
CA ILE A 114 -6.79 0.92 12.24
C ILE A 114 -7.34 -0.49 11.93
N ARG A 115 -8.38 -0.93 12.63
CA ARG A 115 -9.11 -2.13 12.25
C ARG A 115 -9.86 -1.90 10.95
N PHE A 116 -9.98 -2.94 10.13
CA PHE A 116 -10.63 -2.87 8.83
C PHE A 116 -12.03 -2.22 8.90
N GLU A 117 -12.81 -2.59 9.92
CA GLU A 117 -14.17 -2.10 10.13
C GLU A 117 -14.24 -0.59 10.41
N ASN A 118 -13.17 -0.02 10.93
CA ASN A 118 -13.08 1.37 11.36
C ASN A 118 -12.22 2.23 10.42
N ASP A 119 -11.57 1.63 9.44
CA ASP A 119 -10.66 2.32 8.52
C ASP A 119 -11.23 2.43 7.10
N PRO A 120 -11.78 3.59 6.72
CA PRO A 120 -12.32 3.81 5.38
C PRO A 120 -11.30 3.60 4.25
N ASN A 121 -10.00 3.83 4.50
CA ASN A 121 -8.96 3.59 3.48
C ASN A 121 -8.76 2.10 3.22
N ALA A 122 -8.81 1.28 4.27
CA ALA A 122 -8.74 -0.17 4.13
C ALA A 122 -9.96 -0.70 3.36
N GLN A 123 -11.15 -0.24 3.70
CA GLN A 123 -12.40 -0.61 3.03
C GLN A 123 -12.38 -0.23 1.54
N THR A 124 -11.97 1.01 1.23
CA THR A 124 -11.83 1.49 -0.15
C THR A 124 -10.81 0.68 -0.94
N ALA A 125 -9.69 0.31 -0.32
CA ALA A 125 -8.68 -0.52 -0.98
C ALA A 125 -9.21 -1.93 -1.27
N PHE A 126 -9.93 -2.51 -0.34
CA PHE A 126 -10.54 -3.84 -0.51
C PHE A 126 -11.61 -3.85 -1.60
N GLU A 127 -12.51 -2.85 -1.60
CA GLU A 127 -13.51 -2.68 -2.65
C GLU A 127 -12.87 -2.52 -4.04
N ALA A 128 -11.77 -1.77 -4.14
CA ALA A 128 -11.04 -1.62 -5.40
C ALA A 128 -10.45 -2.96 -5.88
N VAL A 129 -9.96 -3.82 -4.98
CA VAL A 129 -9.50 -5.18 -5.34
C VAL A 129 -10.64 -6.01 -5.92
N GLN A 130 -11.83 -5.97 -5.29
CA GLN A 130 -12.99 -6.70 -5.78
C GLN A 130 -13.42 -6.23 -7.19
N ILE A 131 -13.48 -4.91 -7.40
CA ILE A 131 -13.80 -4.34 -8.73
C ILE A 131 -12.80 -4.81 -9.80
N ILE A 132 -11.50 -4.86 -9.46
CA ILE A 132 -10.46 -5.31 -10.39
C ILE A 132 -10.63 -6.80 -10.71
N GLN A 133 -10.86 -7.64 -9.70
CA GLN A 133 -11.04 -9.07 -9.88
C GLN A 133 -12.27 -9.39 -10.75
N ASP A 134 -13.39 -8.71 -10.48
CA ASP A 134 -14.61 -8.86 -11.28
C ASP A 134 -14.41 -8.40 -12.74
N ALA A 135 -13.75 -7.26 -12.94
CA ALA A 135 -13.54 -6.69 -14.26
C ALA A 135 -12.56 -7.47 -15.13
N LEU A 136 -11.60 -8.17 -14.53
CA LEU A 136 -10.55 -8.93 -15.19
C LEU A 136 -10.72 -10.45 -15.05
N ASN A 137 -11.91 -10.93 -14.66
CA ASN A 137 -12.22 -12.35 -14.48
C ASN A 137 -11.18 -13.10 -13.64
N ASP A 138 -10.59 -12.44 -12.66
CA ASP A 138 -9.55 -12.99 -11.78
C ASP A 138 -8.30 -13.57 -12.52
N GLU A 139 -8.02 -13.07 -13.72
CA GLU A 139 -6.87 -13.53 -14.54
C GLU A 139 -5.52 -12.96 -14.07
N ILE A 140 -5.55 -11.89 -13.28
CA ILE A 140 -4.34 -11.20 -12.81
C ILE A 140 -4.20 -11.32 -11.29
N PHE A 141 -2.96 -11.45 -10.83
CA PHE A 141 -2.67 -11.36 -9.40
C PHE A 141 -2.92 -9.93 -8.89
N THR A 142 -3.89 -9.79 -7.99
CA THR A 142 -4.21 -8.49 -7.36
C THR A 142 -4.04 -8.60 -5.86
N GLY A 143 -3.34 -7.65 -5.27
CA GLY A 143 -3.11 -7.60 -3.83
C GLY A 143 -3.14 -6.17 -3.28
N VAL A 144 -3.20 -6.07 -1.95
CA VAL A 144 -3.08 -4.78 -1.25
C VAL A 144 -1.63 -4.58 -0.81
N GLY A 145 -1.07 -3.44 -1.19
CA GLY A 145 0.25 -3.01 -0.71
C GLY A 145 0.12 -2.18 0.56
N LEU A 146 0.83 -2.58 1.61
CA LEU A 146 0.88 -1.87 2.89
C LEU A 146 2.27 -1.32 3.14
N MET A 147 2.35 -0.24 3.90
CA MET A 147 3.63 0.28 4.38
C MET A 147 4.23 -0.68 5.41
N GLY A 148 5.52 -0.94 5.29
CA GLY A 148 6.23 -1.78 6.25
C GLY A 148 6.30 -1.13 7.65
N PRO A 149 6.55 -1.91 8.71
CA PRO A 149 6.53 -1.43 10.09
C PRO A 149 7.46 -0.25 10.35
N PHE A 150 8.63 -0.23 9.73
CA PHE A 150 9.58 0.88 9.88
C PHE A 150 9.04 2.18 9.29
N THR A 151 8.48 2.12 8.09
CA THR A 151 7.90 3.30 7.42
C THR A 151 6.69 3.82 8.19
N THR A 152 5.83 2.92 8.67
CA THR A 152 4.68 3.29 9.52
C THR A 152 5.15 3.98 10.80
N ALA A 153 6.15 3.43 11.46
CA ALA A 153 6.74 4.02 12.65
C ALA A 153 7.34 5.41 12.36
N ALA A 154 8.06 5.54 11.24
CA ALA A 154 8.66 6.80 10.82
C ALA A 154 7.61 7.88 10.55
N ASN A 155 6.48 7.51 9.97
CA ASN A 155 5.38 8.43 9.73
C ASN A 155 4.62 8.82 11.02
N LEU A 156 4.67 7.99 12.06
CA LEU A 156 4.04 8.29 13.36
C LEU A 156 4.91 9.15 14.26
N ALA A 157 6.21 8.87 14.34
CA ALA A 157 7.13 9.49 15.31
C ALA A 157 8.25 10.33 14.68
N GLY A 158 8.45 10.23 13.37
CA GLY A 158 9.60 10.82 12.68
C GLY A 158 10.83 9.91 12.68
N VAL A 159 11.55 9.92 11.56
CA VAL A 159 12.74 9.06 11.33
C VAL A 159 13.82 9.31 12.38
N GLU A 160 14.02 10.57 12.77
CA GLU A 160 15.08 10.94 13.71
C GLU A 160 14.86 10.31 15.10
N ILE A 161 13.62 10.34 15.60
CA ILE A 161 13.25 9.71 16.89
C ILE A 161 13.50 8.21 16.82
N ILE A 162 13.10 7.56 15.73
CA ILE A 162 13.31 6.12 15.55
C ILE A 162 14.79 5.77 15.56
N LEU A 163 15.60 6.45 14.74
CA LEU A 163 17.02 6.18 14.65
C LEU A 163 17.74 6.41 15.99
N LYS A 164 17.38 7.46 16.72
CA LYS A 164 17.91 7.72 18.07
C LYS A 164 17.53 6.60 19.05
N SER A 165 16.28 6.14 19.01
CA SER A 165 15.80 5.08 19.89
C SER A 165 16.41 3.72 19.57
N MET A 166 16.62 3.42 18.29
CA MET A 166 17.35 2.19 17.89
C MET A 166 18.77 2.13 18.45
N ARG A 167 19.43 3.28 18.56
CA ARG A 167 20.79 3.37 19.14
C ARG A 167 20.82 3.27 20.65
N LYS A 168 19.76 3.78 21.33
CA LYS A 168 19.70 3.83 22.81
C LYS A 168 19.11 2.55 23.40
N ASP A 169 18.08 2.00 22.79
CA ASP A 169 17.37 0.85 23.31
C ASP A 169 16.78 -0.03 22.21
N GLY A 170 17.53 -1.04 21.80
CA GLY A 170 17.12 -2.00 20.78
C GLY A 170 15.87 -2.83 21.17
N VAL A 171 15.42 -2.78 22.43
CA VAL A 171 14.20 -3.47 22.91
C VAL A 171 12.97 -2.69 22.49
N VAL A 172 13.00 -1.36 22.53
CA VAL A 172 11.87 -0.50 22.14
C VAL A 172 11.50 -0.74 20.68
N CYS A 173 12.47 -0.83 19.79
CA CYS A 173 12.20 -1.11 18.37
C CYS A 173 11.64 -2.50 18.11
N ARG A 174 12.01 -3.51 18.91
CA ARG A 174 11.41 -4.85 18.84
C ARG A 174 9.95 -4.87 19.29
N ASN A 175 9.61 -4.11 20.31
CA ASN A 175 8.24 -3.97 20.80
C ASN A 175 7.36 -3.22 19.79
N TYR A 176 7.90 -2.20 19.12
CA TYR A 176 7.24 -1.48 18.04
C TYR A 176 6.85 -2.41 16.89
N GLY A 177 7.78 -3.20 16.41
CA GLY A 177 7.52 -4.19 15.36
C GLY A 177 6.52 -5.30 15.77
N ARG A 178 6.36 -5.55 17.09
CA ARG A 178 5.35 -6.50 17.60
C ARG A 178 3.96 -5.90 17.67
N LYS A 179 3.82 -4.62 18.01
CA LYS A 179 2.52 -3.94 18.13
C LYS A 179 1.82 -3.75 16.79
N PHE A 180 2.59 -3.60 15.70
CA PHE A 180 2.08 -3.46 14.32
C PHE A 180 2.23 -4.73 13.48
N ARG A 181 2.33 -5.91 14.08
CA ARG A 181 2.16 -7.15 13.34
C ARG A 181 0.68 -7.28 12.99
N TYR A 182 0.41 -7.27 11.70
CA TYR A 182 -0.90 -7.59 11.17
C TYR A 182 -1.24 -9.03 11.54
N HIS A 183 -2.32 -9.20 12.27
CA HIS A 183 -2.92 -10.50 12.55
C HIS A 183 -3.93 -10.83 11.45
#